data_ee56c8d159edb17d28fe8ec7d6a2bc01
#
_entry.id   ee56c8d159edb17d28fe8ec7d6a2bc01
#
_cell.length_a   1.000
_cell.length_b   1.000
_cell.length_c   1.000
_cell.angle_alpha   90.00
_cell.angle_beta   90.00
_cell.angle_gamma   90.00
#
_symmetry.space_group_name_H-M   'P 1'
#
loop_
_entity.id
_entity.type
_entity.pdbx_description
1 polymer ?
#
loop_
_entity_poly.entity_id
_entity_poly.type
_entity_poly.pdbx_seq_one_letter_code
_entity_poly.pdbx_strand_id
1 'polypeptide(L)'
;GRTVAVNGTRGTEHGYGSVGFLAGGTISKSRVVAEWPGLSKNEQFEKRDLMATIDYRSVCAACIEKSLGLDHDRIASEIFFTPKLPRVYEYIFS
;
A
#
# COMPACT_ATOMS: atom_id res chain seq x y z
N GLY A 1 -0.42 10.66 -4.70
CA GLY A 1 0.25 10.25 -5.93
C GLY A 1 -0.19 11.03 -7.14
N ARG A 2 0.73 11.16 -8.07
CA ARG A 2 0.50 11.83 -9.35
C ARG A 2 0.86 10.88 -10.47
N THR A 3 0.30 11.09 -11.66
CA THR A 3 0.61 10.26 -12.82
C THR A 3 2.07 10.40 -13.26
N VAL A 4 2.62 9.35 -13.85
CA VAL A 4 3.95 9.39 -14.47
C VAL A 4 3.89 10.22 -15.76
N ALA A 5 2.80 10.05 -16.53
CA ALA A 5 2.61 10.74 -17.81
C ALA A 5 2.21 12.20 -17.59
N VAL A 6 2.73 13.08 -18.45
CA VAL A 6 2.36 14.50 -18.46
C VAL A 6 1.03 14.68 -19.19
N ASN A 7 0.15 15.51 -18.63
CA ASN A 7 -1.16 15.80 -19.25
C ASN A 7 -1.06 16.92 -20.28
N GLY A 8 -2.20 17.29 -20.87
CA GLY A 8 -2.28 18.33 -21.92
C GLY A 8 -1.88 19.74 -21.47
N THR A 9 -1.86 20.00 -20.17
CA THR A 9 -1.46 21.30 -19.59
C THR A 9 -0.03 21.28 -19.05
N ARG A 10 0.76 20.26 -19.39
CA ARG A 10 2.13 20.05 -18.94
C ARG A 10 2.27 19.80 -17.44
N GLY A 11 1.20 19.34 -16.81
CA GLY A 11 1.19 18.88 -15.43
C GLY A 11 0.90 17.39 -15.36
N THR A 12 0.45 16.96 -14.20
CA THR A 12 0.07 15.56 -13.97
C THR A 12 -1.31 15.50 -13.33
N GLU A 13 -1.98 14.37 -13.52
CA GLU A 13 -3.27 14.10 -12.91
C GLU A 13 -3.10 13.42 -11.54
N HIS A 14 -4.20 13.16 -10.86
CA HIS A 14 -4.20 12.33 -9.65
C HIS A 14 -3.72 10.93 -10.00
N GLY A 15 -2.80 10.39 -9.20
CA GLY A 15 -2.22 9.09 -9.45
C GLY A 15 -3.03 7.96 -8.83
N TYR A 16 -2.86 6.74 -9.38
CA TYR A 16 -3.46 5.53 -8.84
C TYR A 16 -2.59 4.94 -7.73
N GLY A 17 -1.29 4.73 -8.00
CA GLY A 17 -0.34 4.24 -7.02
C GLY A 17 0.39 5.36 -6.31
N SER A 18 0.86 5.08 -5.12
CA SER A 18 1.55 6.07 -4.28
C SER A 18 2.51 5.38 -3.32
N VAL A 19 3.15 6.19 -2.48
CA VAL A 19 4.02 5.74 -1.39
C VAL A 19 3.37 6.13 -0.08
N GLY A 20 3.45 5.26 0.91
CA GLY A 20 3.04 5.56 2.28
C GLY A 20 4.24 5.48 3.21
N PHE A 21 4.17 6.20 4.32
CA PHE A 21 5.16 6.16 5.38
C PHE A 21 4.48 5.72 6.67
N LEU A 22 5.15 4.83 7.40
CA LEU A 22 4.69 4.34 8.69
C LEU A 22 5.79 4.56 9.72
N ALA A 23 5.46 5.23 10.81
CA ALA A 23 6.40 5.51 11.89
C ALA A 23 5.74 5.29 13.23
N GLY A 24 6.49 4.75 14.18
CA GLY A 24 5.96 4.52 15.53
C GLY A 24 6.90 3.69 16.37
N GLY A 25 6.67 3.70 17.69
CA GLY A 25 7.52 3.01 18.64
C GLY A 25 7.49 1.48 18.55
N THR A 26 6.49 0.91 17.90
CA THR A 26 6.38 -0.54 17.73
C THR A 26 7.08 -1.06 16.49
N ILE A 27 7.65 -0.17 15.67
CA ILE A 27 8.43 -0.54 14.49
C ILE A 27 9.89 -0.70 14.93
N SER A 28 10.37 -1.93 14.90
CA SER A 28 11.70 -2.27 15.42
C SER A 28 12.84 -2.00 14.45
N LYS A 29 12.53 -1.91 13.15
CA LYS A 29 13.55 -1.72 12.11
C LYS A 29 13.06 -0.78 11.03
N SER A 30 13.96 0.07 10.53
CA SER A 30 13.70 0.84 9.31
C SER A 30 13.77 -0.10 8.11
N ARG A 31 12.77 -0.05 7.24
CA ARG A 31 12.73 -0.88 6.03
C ARG A 31 11.87 -0.25 4.95
N VAL A 32 12.08 -0.72 3.73
CA VAL A 32 11.21 -0.42 2.60
C VAL A 32 10.47 -1.71 2.24
N VAL A 33 9.15 -1.66 2.26
CA VAL A 33 8.31 -2.78 1.84
C VAL A 33 7.76 -2.43 0.47
N ALA A 34 8.17 -3.16 -0.57
CA ALA A 34 7.79 -2.83 -1.93
C ALA A 34 7.83 -4.06 -2.83
N GLU A 35 6.90 -4.06 -3.78
CA GLU A 35 6.94 -4.92 -4.96
C GLU A 35 7.06 -3.97 -6.15
N TRP A 36 8.27 -3.48 -6.41
CA TRP A 36 8.49 -2.43 -7.38
C TRP A 36 8.38 -2.95 -8.82
N PRO A 37 7.33 -2.56 -9.58
CA PRO A 37 7.14 -3.05 -10.94
C PRO A 37 7.95 -2.27 -11.98
N GLY A 38 8.47 -1.09 -11.63
CA GLY A 38 9.12 -0.20 -12.57
C GLY A 38 8.18 0.88 -13.10
N LEU A 39 8.71 1.69 -14.01
CA LEU A 39 8.00 2.82 -14.59
C LEU A 39 7.91 2.79 -16.11
N SER A 40 8.29 1.69 -16.76
CA SER A 40 8.06 1.54 -18.19
C SER A 40 6.56 1.49 -18.48
N LYS A 41 6.15 1.82 -19.70
CA LYS A 41 4.71 1.88 -20.03
C LYS A 41 3.97 0.58 -19.75
N ASN A 42 4.61 -0.57 -19.96
CA ASN A 42 4.01 -1.87 -19.71
C ASN A 42 3.82 -2.17 -18.23
N GLU A 43 4.56 -1.48 -17.36
CA GLU A 43 4.54 -1.66 -15.92
C GLU A 43 3.65 -0.65 -15.22
N GLN A 44 3.14 0.37 -15.94
CA GLN A 44 2.28 1.41 -15.40
C GLN A 44 0.81 0.99 -15.44
N PHE A 45 0.05 1.46 -14.44
CA PHE A 45 -1.41 1.33 -14.43
C PHE A 45 -1.99 2.19 -15.58
N GLU A 46 -2.74 1.54 -16.47
CA GLU A 46 -3.33 2.20 -17.65
C GLU A 46 -2.28 2.93 -18.51
N LYS A 47 -1.03 2.49 -18.49
CA LYS A 47 0.09 3.05 -19.25
C LYS A 47 0.39 4.52 -18.96
N ARG A 48 0.03 5.00 -17.78
CA ARG A 48 0.25 6.41 -17.42
C ARG A 48 0.55 6.65 -15.94
N ASP A 49 0.44 5.63 -15.10
CA ASP A 49 0.50 5.80 -13.66
C ASP A 49 1.32 4.69 -13.00
N LEU A 50 1.79 4.95 -11.80
CA LEU A 50 2.43 3.94 -10.97
C LEU A 50 1.43 2.84 -10.63
N MET A 51 1.83 1.60 -10.86
CA MET A 51 1.01 0.44 -10.49
C MET A 51 0.95 0.31 -8.97
N ALA A 52 -0.25 0.13 -8.43
CA ALA A 52 -0.43 -0.18 -7.02
C ALA A 52 -0.20 -1.68 -6.80
N THR A 53 0.72 -2.03 -5.91
CA THR A 53 1.10 -3.43 -5.64
C THR A 53 0.74 -3.90 -4.25
N ILE A 54 0.52 -2.98 -3.32
CA ILE A 54 0.15 -3.29 -1.94
C ILE A 54 -1.13 -2.53 -1.62
N ASP A 55 -2.13 -3.24 -1.11
CA ASP A 55 -3.39 -2.63 -0.68
C ASP A 55 -3.16 -1.93 0.66
N TYR A 56 -3.40 -0.62 0.73
CA TYR A 56 -3.18 0.13 1.98
C TYR A 56 -4.06 -0.36 3.14
N ARG A 57 -5.20 -1.00 2.85
CA ARG A 57 -6.03 -1.62 3.89
C ARG A 57 -5.29 -2.74 4.59
N SER A 58 -4.44 -3.47 3.88
CA SER A 58 -3.57 -4.50 4.46
C SER A 58 -2.59 -3.89 5.46
N VAL A 59 -2.05 -2.73 5.16
CA VAL A 59 -1.15 -1.99 6.07
C VAL A 59 -1.91 -1.50 7.31
N CYS A 60 -3.10 -0.94 7.12
CA CYS A 60 -3.96 -0.53 8.23
C CYS A 60 -4.35 -1.72 9.11
N ALA A 61 -4.68 -2.87 8.50
CA ALA A 61 -5.00 -4.09 9.24
C ALA A 61 -3.81 -4.56 10.09
N ALA A 62 -2.60 -4.48 9.54
CA ALA A 62 -1.38 -4.84 10.29
C ALA A 62 -1.19 -3.93 11.51
N CYS A 63 -1.43 -2.64 11.36
CA CYS A 63 -1.34 -1.68 12.46
C CYS A 63 -2.39 -1.96 13.56
N ILE A 64 -3.61 -2.28 13.17
CA ILE A 64 -4.69 -2.65 14.11
C ILE A 64 -4.32 -3.94 14.85
N GLU A 65 -3.83 -4.93 14.12
CA GLU A 65 -3.39 -6.20 14.69
C GLU A 65 -2.29 -5.97 15.75
N LYS A 66 -1.30 -5.16 15.43
CA LYS A 66 -0.20 -4.85 16.35
C LYS A 66 -0.65 -4.05 17.56
N SER A 67 -1.49 -3.05 17.35
CA SER A 67 -1.90 -2.11 18.40
C SER A 67 -2.97 -2.69 19.33
N LEU A 68 -3.91 -3.46 18.79
CA LEU A 68 -5.06 -3.97 19.53
C LEU A 68 -5.05 -5.48 19.78
N GLY A 69 -4.09 -6.19 19.20
CA GLY A 69 -3.99 -7.64 19.35
C GLY A 69 -5.12 -8.42 18.72
N LEU A 70 -5.81 -7.84 17.74
CA LEU A 70 -6.89 -8.51 17.05
C LEU A 70 -6.39 -9.41 15.94
N ASP A 71 -7.12 -10.49 15.65
CA ASP A 71 -6.80 -11.40 14.57
C ASP A 71 -7.03 -10.76 13.20
N HIS A 72 -6.10 -10.98 12.27
CA HIS A 72 -6.19 -10.41 10.92
C HIS A 72 -7.49 -10.78 10.19
N ASP A 73 -7.92 -12.03 10.30
CA ASP A 73 -9.13 -12.47 9.60
C ASP A 73 -10.38 -11.75 10.10
N ARG A 74 -10.45 -11.46 11.40
CA ARG A 74 -11.53 -10.64 11.95
C ARG A 74 -11.49 -9.21 11.47
N ILE A 75 -10.29 -8.62 11.43
CA ILE A 75 -10.09 -7.26 10.94
C ILE A 75 -10.52 -7.16 9.47
N ALA A 76 -10.05 -8.11 8.66
CA ALA A 76 -10.37 -8.14 7.25
C ALA A 76 -11.89 -8.27 7.00
N SER A 77 -12.55 -9.16 7.71
CA SER A 77 -13.97 -9.43 7.52
C SER A 77 -14.88 -8.39 8.15
N GLU A 78 -14.61 -8.01 9.41
CA GLU A 78 -15.53 -7.19 10.21
C GLU A 78 -15.29 -5.69 10.09
N ILE A 79 -14.06 -5.27 9.81
CA ILE A 79 -13.72 -3.85 9.69
C ILE A 79 -13.66 -3.42 8.23
N PHE A 80 -12.96 -4.18 7.39
CA PHE A 80 -12.76 -3.82 5.98
C PHE A 80 -13.71 -4.53 5.02
N PHE A 81 -14.54 -5.46 5.51
CA PHE A 81 -15.48 -6.23 4.70
C PHE A 81 -14.82 -6.89 3.48
N THR A 82 -13.57 -7.31 3.64
CA THR A 82 -12.76 -7.93 2.61
C THR A 82 -12.08 -9.18 3.17
N PRO A 83 -12.79 -10.31 3.23
CA PRO A 83 -12.28 -11.52 3.91
C PRO A 83 -10.95 -12.05 3.36
N LYS A 84 -10.66 -11.77 2.08
CA LYS A 84 -9.44 -12.23 1.42
C LYS A 84 -8.34 -11.16 1.39
N LEU A 85 -8.42 -10.16 2.24
CA LEU A 85 -7.41 -9.11 2.31
C LEU A 85 -6.03 -9.73 2.66
N PRO A 86 -4.98 -9.51 1.84
CA PRO A 86 -3.65 -10.04 2.13
C PRO A 86 -3.10 -9.53 3.45
N ARG A 87 -2.40 -10.39 4.18
CA ARG A 87 -1.75 -10.03 5.44
C ARG A 87 -0.31 -9.61 5.20
N VAL A 88 0.03 -8.37 5.54
CA VAL A 88 1.38 -7.83 5.37
C VAL A 88 2.12 -7.61 6.69
N TYR A 89 1.53 -8.04 7.81
CA TYR A 89 2.05 -7.86 9.17
C TYR A 89 3.52 -8.28 9.30
N GLU A 90 3.90 -9.44 8.77
CA GLU A 90 5.26 -9.97 8.88
C GLU A 90 6.30 -9.10 8.18
N TYR A 91 5.91 -8.37 7.13
CA TYR A 91 6.81 -7.48 6.40
C TYR A 91 7.06 -6.16 7.12
N ILE A 92 6.18 -5.79 8.05
CA ILE A 92 6.23 -4.50 8.75
C ILE A 92 6.74 -4.66 10.18
N PHE A 93 6.25 -5.65 10.91
CA PHE A 93 6.47 -5.81 12.34
C PHE A 93 7.33 -7.01 12.74
N SER A 94 7.85 -7.76 11.82
CA SER A 94 8.73 -8.90 12.15
C SER A 94 10.18 -8.48 12.37
#